data_10ef448652ac014ad45fe57532e02bdb
#
_entry.id   10ef448652ac014ad45fe57532e02bdb
#
_cell.length_a   1.000
_cell.length_b   1.000
_cell.length_c   1.000
_cell.angle_alpha   90.00
_cell.angle_beta   90.00
_cell.angle_gamma   90.00
#
_symmetry.space_group_name_H-M   'P 1'
#
loop_
_entity.id
_entity.type
_entity.pdbx_description
1 polymer ?
#
loop_
_entity_poly.entity_id
_entity_poly.type
_entity_poly.pdbx_seq_one_letter_code
_entity_poly.pdbx_strand_id
1 'polypeptide(L)'
;PASITKILTCIVALEMVDDLDKQVTITDSDVETVWETGASAANFTPGEVVTYRDVFMGAMLPSGADACRALANNTCGSQEKFVDKMNDLVKKLGLKDSHFVNTTGIHDPNHYTTAYDMAKITQYALQNEKFVEIFTRYQYNASNGLHQWVKKVLYTCKRDHMNVSMIEGCKSGYTSDAQHTLSSMINVNNHHYICVVGYSKNKDGYNHCTVNDTITLGNYVGSHYKEVNLLQSGNEVTKSSVSDGEKNKVAIKIDQDINIVLPNDYNEKDIEYKQKVKTFTAPVKKDQHAGKLDVYYKENKLGSYTLSTVNNVAESESVIMFRKIKNILIPCVITVFICIVVLLIVRQFILKRRRRRRRRR
;
A
#
# COMPACT_ATOMS: atom_id res chain seq x y z
N PRO A 1 -20.92 -11.14 1.13
CA PRO A 1 -20.00 -10.69 2.22
C PRO A 1 -20.70 -10.42 3.56
N ALA A 2 -21.99 -10.11 3.60
CA ALA A 2 -22.65 -9.58 4.79
C ALA A 2 -21.87 -8.34 5.32
N SER A 3 -21.87 -8.11 6.63
CA SER A 3 -21.26 -6.90 7.22
C SER A 3 -19.73 -6.81 7.17
N ILE A 4 -19.00 -7.78 6.59
CA ILE A 4 -17.57 -7.54 6.28
C ILE A 4 -17.41 -6.51 5.16
N THR A 5 -18.46 -6.21 4.38
CA THR A 5 -18.57 -5.05 3.47
C THR A 5 -18.13 -3.74 4.13
N LYS A 6 -18.40 -3.57 5.43
CA LYS A 6 -18.09 -2.35 6.18
C LYS A 6 -16.60 -2.03 6.27
N ILE A 7 -15.73 -3.01 6.01
CA ILE A 7 -14.29 -2.78 5.83
C ILE A 7 -14.06 -1.87 4.63
N LEU A 8 -14.69 -2.20 3.48
CA LEU A 8 -14.59 -1.38 2.26
C LEU A 8 -15.24 -0.01 2.47
N THR A 9 -16.40 0.03 3.12
CA THR A 9 -17.07 1.30 3.46
C THR A 9 -16.19 2.20 4.31
N CYS A 10 -15.57 1.66 5.37
CA CYS A 10 -14.72 2.46 6.25
C CYS A 10 -13.47 2.96 5.53
N ILE A 11 -12.78 2.12 4.73
CA ILE A 11 -11.55 2.59 4.07
C ILE A 11 -11.86 3.63 2.98
N VAL A 12 -12.94 3.47 2.21
CA VAL A 12 -13.37 4.45 1.22
C VAL A 12 -13.71 5.78 1.88
N ALA A 13 -14.43 5.77 3.01
CA ALA A 13 -14.74 6.99 3.75
C ALA A 13 -13.48 7.64 4.35
N LEU A 14 -12.54 6.84 4.89
CA LEU A 14 -11.28 7.34 5.46
C LEU A 14 -10.39 8.04 4.42
N GLU A 15 -10.45 7.65 3.16
CA GLU A 15 -9.73 8.34 2.07
C GLU A 15 -10.31 9.72 1.76
N MET A 16 -11.52 10.04 2.25
CA MET A 16 -12.20 11.31 2.03
C MET A 16 -12.32 12.17 3.30
N VAL A 17 -11.93 11.61 4.47
CA VAL A 17 -12.02 12.30 5.77
C VAL A 17 -10.63 12.59 6.31
N ASP A 18 -10.22 13.85 6.24
CA ASP A 18 -8.90 14.27 6.73
C ASP A 18 -8.85 14.31 8.27
N ASP A 19 -9.91 14.81 8.90
CA ASP A 19 -10.02 15.00 10.36
C ASP A 19 -11.13 14.13 10.94
N LEU A 20 -10.73 13.16 11.77
CA LEU A 20 -11.66 12.26 12.45
C LEU A 20 -12.43 12.92 13.60
N ASP A 21 -11.95 14.05 14.12
CA ASP A 21 -12.57 14.74 15.25
C ASP A 21 -13.54 15.84 14.77
N LYS A 22 -13.64 16.05 13.44
CA LYS A 22 -14.66 16.90 12.83
C LYS A 22 -16.05 16.37 13.14
N GLN A 23 -16.96 17.29 13.52
CA GLN A 23 -18.34 16.95 13.87
C GLN A 23 -19.18 16.61 12.63
N VAL A 24 -20.10 15.69 12.85
CA VAL A 24 -21.12 15.19 11.91
C VAL A 24 -22.46 15.23 12.63
N THR A 25 -23.51 15.69 11.95
CA THR A 25 -24.88 15.59 12.44
C THR A 25 -25.55 14.41 11.77
N ILE A 26 -26.11 13.52 12.58
CA ILE A 26 -26.88 12.37 12.11
C ILE A 26 -28.23 12.87 11.60
N THR A 27 -28.63 12.41 10.44
CA THR A 27 -29.90 12.79 9.78
C THR A 27 -30.92 11.66 9.80
N ASP A 28 -32.19 11.98 9.55
CA ASP A 28 -33.24 10.96 9.38
C ASP A 28 -32.86 9.93 8.32
N SER A 29 -32.27 10.36 7.20
CA SER A 29 -31.85 9.48 6.11
C SER A 29 -30.74 8.50 6.49
N ASP A 30 -30.00 8.76 7.57
CA ASP A 30 -28.93 7.86 8.05
C ASP A 30 -29.51 6.67 8.84
N VAL A 31 -30.63 6.90 9.54
CA VAL A 31 -31.25 5.89 10.41
C VAL A 31 -32.49 5.24 9.78
N GLU A 32 -33.07 5.89 8.78
CA GLU A 32 -34.24 5.39 8.05
C GLU A 32 -33.97 3.97 7.50
N THR A 33 -34.97 3.11 7.54
CA THR A 33 -34.95 1.72 7.06
C THR A 33 -33.98 0.77 7.78
N VAL A 34 -33.08 1.23 8.66
CA VAL A 34 -32.14 0.35 9.37
C VAL A 34 -32.88 -0.72 10.18
N TRP A 35 -33.91 -0.32 10.89
CA TRP A 35 -34.73 -1.23 11.69
C TRP A 35 -35.58 -2.19 10.83
N GLU A 36 -36.09 -1.71 9.70
CA GLU A 36 -36.91 -2.49 8.77
C GLU A 36 -36.12 -3.62 8.10
N THR A 37 -34.85 -3.39 7.86
CA THR A 37 -33.94 -4.36 7.23
C THR A 37 -33.39 -5.40 8.19
N GLY A 38 -33.62 -5.27 9.51
CA GLY A 38 -33.03 -6.13 10.53
C GLY A 38 -31.50 -6.00 10.65
N ALA A 39 -30.91 -4.94 10.09
CA ALA A 39 -29.50 -4.68 10.16
C ALA A 39 -29.06 -4.27 11.57
N SER A 40 -27.83 -4.58 11.96
CA SER A 40 -27.25 -4.07 13.21
C SER A 40 -27.11 -2.55 13.12
N ALA A 41 -27.36 -1.84 14.24
CA ALA A 41 -27.28 -0.39 14.37
C ALA A 41 -26.25 0.02 15.43
N ALA A 42 -25.66 1.20 15.25
CA ALA A 42 -24.92 1.92 16.28
C ALA A 42 -25.87 2.61 17.28
N ASN A 43 -27.14 2.71 16.91
CA ASN A 43 -28.23 3.36 17.62
C ASN A 43 -28.09 4.88 17.69
N PHE A 44 -27.57 5.48 16.65
CA PHE A 44 -27.64 6.93 16.49
C PHE A 44 -29.08 7.42 16.35
N THR A 45 -29.33 8.64 16.78
CA THR A 45 -30.62 9.31 16.64
C THR A 45 -30.51 10.54 15.74
N PRO A 46 -31.57 10.86 14.94
CA PRO A 46 -31.55 12.08 14.12
C PRO A 46 -31.35 13.34 14.97
N GLY A 47 -30.54 14.26 14.46
CA GLY A 47 -30.14 15.49 15.16
C GLY A 47 -28.96 15.31 16.13
N GLU A 48 -28.52 14.09 16.37
CA GLU A 48 -27.36 13.82 17.21
C GLU A 48 -26.08 14.34 16.54
N VAL A 49 -25.25 15.06 17.32
CA VAL A 49 -23.94 15.54 16.88
C VAL A 49 -22.86 14.65 17.43
N VAL A 50 -22.05 14.08 16.56
CA VAL A 50 -20.96 13.15 16.86
C VAL A 50 -19.74 13.51 16.04
N THR A 51 -18.59 12.88 16.30
CA THR A 51 -17.42 13.03 15.43
C THR A 51 -17.39 11.97 14.32
N TYR A 52 -16.61 12.18 13.24
CA TYR A 52 -16.37 11.10 12.27
C TYR A 52 -15.77 9.87 12.96
N ARG A 53 -14.92 10.05 13.95
CA ARG A 53 -14.38 8.95 14.76
C ARG A 53 -15.50 8.12 15.39
N ASP A 54 -16.49 8.76 15.99
CA ASP A 54 -17.65 8.05 16.56
C ASP A 54 -18.40 7.26 15.48
N VAL A 55 -18.60 7.86 14.30
CA VAL A 55 -19.31 7.19 13.21
C VAL A 55 -18.52 5.98 12.70
N PHE A 56 -17.19 6.08 12.53
CA PHE A 56 -16.36 4.94 12.16
C PHE A 56 -16.38 3.82 13.22
N MET A 57 -16.30 4.19 14.51
CA MET A 57 -16.40 3.21 15.59
C MET A 57 -17.79 2.56 15.65
N GLY A 58 -18.85 3.34 15.42
CA GLY A 58 -20.22 2.83 15.29
C GLY A 58 -20.40 1.88 14.11
N ALA A 59 -19.76 2.12 12.97
CA ALA A 59 -19.78 1.21 11.82
C ALA A 59 -19.04 -0.11 12.12
N MET A 60 -17.92 -0.04 12.85
CA MET A 60 -17.00 -1.17 12.99
C MET A 60 -17.32 -2.05 14.23
N LEU A 61 -17.59 -1.47 15.41
CA LEU A 61 -17.76 -2.24 16.65
C LEU A 61 -19.13 -2.89 16.76
N PRO A 62 -20.26 -2.14 16.82
CA PRO A 62 -21.59 -2.72 16.85
C PRO A 62 -22.09 -3.14 15.46
N SER A 63 -21.30 -2.83 14.41
CA SER A 63 -21.70 -3.12 13.02
C SER A 63 -22.84 -2.24 12.51
N GLY A 64 -22.88 -0.95 12.93
CA GLY A 64 -23.96 -0.03 12.65
C GLY A 64 -24.18 0.21 11.15
N ALA A 65 -25.37 -0.06 10.67
CA ALA A 65 -25.79 0.29 9.31
C ALA A 65 -26.08 1.79 9.20
N ASP A 66 -26.67 2.38 10.23
CA ASP A 66 -26.84 3.83 10.42
C ASP A 66 -25.52 4.59 10.29
N ALA A 67 -24.49 4.12 10.96
CA ALA A 67 -23.14 4.69 10.86
C ALA A 67 -22.58 4.62 9.42
N CYS A 68 -22.75 3.49 8.72
CA CYS A 68 -22.29 3.37 7.33
C CYS A 68 -23.05 4.32 6.39
N ARG A 69 -24.35 4.50 6.60
CA ARG A 69 -25.18 5.46 5.85
C ARG A 69 -24.72 6.89 6.12
N ALA A 70 -24.48 7.23 7.39
CA ALA A 70 -23.95 8.53 7.77
C ALA A 70 -22.58 8.82 7.13
N LEU A 71 -21.66 7.85 7.09
CA LEU A 71 -20.39 7.99 6.37
C LEU A 71 -20.61 8.31 4.90
N ALA A 72 -21.48 7.57 4.22
CA ALA A 72 -21.74 7.76 2.80
C ALA A 72 -22.39 9.11 2.50
N ASN A 73 -23.43 9.48 3.26
CA ASN A 73 -24.16 10.74 3.07
C ASN A 73 -23.26 11.96 3.34
N ASN A 74 -22.44 11.93 4.40
CA ASN A 74 -21.59 13.07 4.77
C ASN A 74 -20.32 13.18 3.92
N THR A 75 -19.87 12.11 3.25
CA THR A 75 -18.67 12.15 2.39
C THR A 75 -19.00 12.32 0.91
N CYS A 76 -20.05 11.69 0.40
CA CYS A 76 -20.43 11.70 -1.02
C CYS A 76 -21.78 12.36 -1.30
N GLY A 77 -22.54 12.71 -0.27
CA GLY A 77 -23.87 13.30 -0.38
C GLY A 77 -24.98 12.32 -0.73
N SER A 78 -24.69 11.05 -1.08
CA SER A 78 -25.68 9.98 -1.25
C SER A 78 -25.07 8.60 -1.18
N GLN A 79 -25.90 7.59 -0.89
CA GLN A 79 -25.50 6.17 -0.86
C GLN A 79 -25.01 5.69 -2.24
N GLU A 80 -25.68 6.07 -3.31
CA GLU A 80 -25.37 5.65 -4.68
C GLU A 80 -23.97 6.10 -5.09
N LYS A 81 -23.68 7.40 -4.90
CA LYS A 81 -22.35 7.96 -5.21
C LYS A 81 -21.24 7.32 -4.39
N PHE A 82 -21.55 6.94 -3.16
CA PHE A 82 -20.58 6.27 -2.30
C PHE A 82 -20.33 4.83 -2.77
N VAL A 83 -21.38 4.11 -3.16
CA VAL A 83 -21.29 2.76 -3.74
C VAL A 83 -20.43 2.78 -5.03
N ASP A 84 -20.59 3.82 -5.87
CA ASP A 84 -19.72 3.99 -7.02
C ASP A 84 -18.24 4.09 -6.60
N LYS A 85 -17.92 4.86 -5.55
CA LYS A 85 -16.55 4.93 -5.00
C LYS A 85 -16.04 3.61 -4.44
N MET A 86 -16.92 2.81 -3.80
CA MET A 86 -16.56 1.46 -3.36
C MET A 86 -16.15 0.59 -4.55
N ASN A 87 -16.94 0.58 -5.63
CA ASN A 87 -16.63 -0.20 -6.82
C ASN A 87 -15.45 0.36 -7.62
N ASP A 88 -15.20 1.66 -7.61
CA ASP A 88 -13.98 2.28 -8.15
C ASP A 88 -12.72 1.73 -7.45
N LEU A 89 -12.76 1.62 -6.11
CA LEU A 89 -11.63 1.04 -5.35
C LEU A 89 -11.45 -0.45 -5.66
N VAL A 90 -12.53 -1.22 -5.73
CA VAL A 90 -12.51 -2.63 -6.15
C VAL A 90 -11.82 -2.80 -7.50
N LYS A 91 -12.20 -1.96 -8.48
CA LYS A 91 -11.61 -1.93 -9.81
C LYS A 91 -10.13 -1.51 -9.79
N LYS A 92 -9.78 -0.48 -9.00
CA LYS A 92 -8.40 -0.01 -8.80
C LYS A 92 -7.50 -1.12 -8.25
N LEU A 93 -8.04 -1.96 -7.36
CA LEU A 93 -7.35 -3.12 -6.78
C LEU A 93 -7.30 -4.33 -7.72
N GLY A 94 -7.95 -4.27 -8.89
CA GLY A 94 -7.98 -5.35 -9.87
C GLY A 94 -8.83 -6.55 -9.47
N LEU A 95 -9.79 -6.36 -8.55
CA LEU A 95 -10.65 -7.42 -8.02
C LEU A 95 -11.83 -7.65 -8.97
N LYS A 96 -11.84 -8.79 -9.64
CA LYS A 96 -12.81 -9.08 -10.71
C LYS A 96 -14.05 -9.83 -10.24
N ASP A 97 -13.96 -10.46 -9.06
CA ASP A 97 -14.99 -11.35 -8.54
C ASP A 97 -15.75 -10.70 -7.37
N SER A 98 -15.79 -9.36 -7.36
CA SER A 98 -16.46 -8.57 -6.33
C SER A 98 -17.25 -7.41 -6.92
N HIS A 99 -18.47 -7.23 -6.41
CA HIS A 99 -19.32 -6.10 -6.72
C HIS A 99 -20.16 -5.73 -5.48
N PHE A 100 -20.32 -4.45 -5.22
CA PHE A 100 -21.01 -3.94 -4.04
C PHE A 100 -22.16 -3.03 -4.48
N VAL A 101 -23.32 -3.16 -3.86
CA VAL A 101 -24.53 -2.35 -4.17
C VAL A 101 -25.05 -1.58 -2.97
N ASN A 102 -24.47 -1.76 -1.79
CA ASN A 102 -24.77 -0.98 -0.60
C ASN A 102 -23.56 -0.89 0.34
N THR A 103 -23.63 0.03 1.29
CA THR A 103 -22.57 0.33 2.25
C THR A 103 -22.56 -0.60 3.47
N THR A 104 -23.54 -1.44 3.66
CA THR A 104 -23.82 -2.13 4.91
C THR A 104 -23.58 -3.64 4.87
N GLY A 105 -23.68 -4.23 3.67
CA GLY A 105 -23.63 -5.68 3.46
C GLY A 105 -24.97 -6.39 3.63
N ILE A 106 -26.09 -5.64 3.56
CA ILE A 106 -27.42 -6.24 3.43
C ILE A 106 -27.46 -7.03 2.13
N HIS A 107 -28.12 -8.20 2.17
CA HIS A 107 -28.16 -9.10 1.03
C HIS A 107 -28.81 -8.46 -0.20
N ASP A 108 -28.15 -8.64 -1.33
CA ASP A 108 -28.64 -8.38 -2.67
C ASP A 108 -27.91 -9.35 -3.61
N PRO A 109 -28.59 -9.94 -4.63
CA PRO A 109 -27.95 -10.88 -5.56
C PRO A 109 -26.72 -10.30 -6.29
N ASN A 110 -26.68 -8.97 -6.46
CA ASN A 110 -25.55 -8.27 -7.09
C ASN A 110 -24.50 -7.81 -6.08
N HIS A 111 -24.64 -8.15 -4.78
CA HIS A 111 -23.70 -7.81 -3.71
C HIS A 111 -22.87 -9.04 -3.34
N TYR A 112 -21.75 -9.24 -4.03
CA TYR A 112 -20.93 -10.44 -3.89
C TYR A 112 -19.44 -10.14 -3.84
N THR A 113 -18.70 -11.09 -3.30
CA THR A 113 -17.23 -11.05 -3.19
C THR A 113 -16.68 -12.47 -3.01
N THR A 114 -15.36 -12.60 -3.03
CA THR A 114 -14.64 -13.81 -2.64
C THR A 114 -13.84 -13.60 -1.36
N ALA A 115 -13.44 -14.68 -0.69
CA ALA A 115 -12.54 -14.60 0.46
C ALA A 115 -11.19 -13.95 0.07
N TYR A 116 -10.69 -14.23 -1.13
CA TYR A 116 -9.47 -13.64 -1.64
C TYR A 116 -9.61 -12.13 -1.84
N ASP A 117 -10.67 -11.68 -2.49
CA ASP A 117 -10.89 -10.25 -2.75
C ASP A 117 -11.09 -9.48 -1.45
N MET A 118 -11.84 -10.05 -0.48
CA MET A 118 -11.98 -9.45 0.85
C MET A 118 -10.65 -9.40 1.61
N ALA A 119 -9.78 -10.40 1.47
CA ALA A 119 -8.44 -10.35 2.03
C ALA A 119 -7.61 -9.22 1.40
N LYS A 120 -7.72 -9.01 0.08
CA LYS A 120 -7.07 -7.89 -0.63
C LYS A 120 -7.61 -6.52 -0.21
N ILE A 121 -8.93 -6.39 -0.05
CA ILE A 121 -9.55 -5.16 0.48
C ILE A 121 -9.06 -4.89 1.91
N THR A 122 -9.03 -5.91 2.76
CA THR A 122 -8.54 -5.79 4.14
C THR A 122 -7.04 -5.44 4.16
N GLN A 123 -6.23 -6.07 3.29
CA GLN A 123 -4.81 -5.75 3.13
C GLN A 123 -4.58 -4.29 2.75
N TYR A 124 -5.37 -3.78 1.82
CA TYR A 124 -5.31 -2.37 1.42
C TYR A 124 -5.72 -1.45 2.58
N ALA A 125 -6.82 -1.77 3.27
CA ALA A 125 -7.32 -0.98 4.38
C ALA A 125 -6.31 -0.90 5.55
N LEU A 126 -5.61 -2.00 5.85
CA LEU A 126 -4.60 -2.06 6.91
C LEU A 126 -3.31 -1.24 6.61
N GLN A 127 -3.15 -0.69 5.41
CA GLN A 127 -2.09 0.28 5.12
C GLN A 127 -2.41 1.68 5.67
N ASN A 128 -3.64 1.94 6.06
CA ASN A 128 -4.08 3.19 6.65
C ASN A 128 -4.07 3.09 8.19
N GLU A 129 -3.24 3.88 8.85
CA GLU A 129 -3.08 3.85 10.31
C GLU A 129 -4.39 4.16 11.06
N LYS A 130 -5.22 5.09 10.54
CA LYS A 130 -6.54 5.40 11.11
C LYS A 130 -7.46 4.18 11.02
N PHE A 131 -7.40 3.44 9.91
CA PHE A 131 -8.17 2.20 9.77
C PHE A 131 -7.69 1.13 10.75
N VAL A 132 -6.39 0.96 10.93
CA VAL A 132 -5.81 0.00 11.89
C VAL A 132 -6.32 0.32 13.30
N GLU A 133 -6.27 1.59 13.72
CA GLU A 133 -6.81 2.02 15.03
C GLU A 133 -8.27 1.58 15.21
N ILE A 134 -9.13 1.83 14.21
CA ILE A 134 -10.56 1.51 14.25
C ILE A 134 -10.78 -0.01 14.20
N PHE A 135 -10.05 -0.71 13.34
CA PHE A 135 -10.21 -2.14 13.10
C PHE A 135 -9.78 -2.99 14.29
N THR A 136 -8.75 -2.57 15.03
CA THR A 136 -8.24 -3.27 16.22
C THR A 136 -8.96 -2.87 17.51
N ARG A 137 -9.72 -1.77 17.52
CA ARG A 137 -10.43 -1.30 18.71
C ARG A 137 -11.40 -2.35 19.23
N TYR A 138 -11.27 -2.69 20.51
CA TYR A 138 -12.16 -3.64 21.18
C TYR A 138 -13.41 -2.97 21.74
N GLN A 139 -13.26 -1.82 22.41
CA GLN A 139 -14.36 -1.02 23.00
C GLN A 139 -14.12 0.46 22.77
N TYR A 140 -15.20 1.22 22.73
CA TYR A 140 -15.14 2.66 22.53
C TYR A 140 -16.34 3.36 23.15
N ASN A 141 -16.10 4.52 23.78
CA ASN A 141 -17.13 5.44 24.24
C ASN A 141 -17.20 6.61 23.29
N ALA A 142 -18.38 6.91 22.74
CA ALA A 142 -18.57 8.04 21.84
C ALA A 142 -18.29 9.36 22.54
N SER A 143 -17.82 10.35 21.78
CA SER A 143 -17.37 11.65 22.29
C SER A 143 -18.49 12.44 23.00
N ASN A 144 -19.75 12.22 22.59
CA ASN A 144 -20.94 12.83 23.21
C ASN A 144 -21.41 12.11 24.48
N GLY A 145 -20.79 10.97 24.83
CA GLY A 145 -21.11 10.18 26.02
C GLY A 145 -22.41 9.36 25.93
N LEU A 146 -23.12 9.40 24.79
CA LEU A 146 -24.42 8.71 24.63
C LEU A 146 -24.30 7.24 24.25
N HIS A 147 -23.15 6.84 23.67
CA HIS A 147 -22.94 5.49 23.17
C HIS A 147 -21.68 4.86 23.75
N GLN A 148 -21.81 3.58 24.05
CA GLN A 148 -20.68 2.71 24.39
C GLN A 148 -20.79 1.43 23.57
N TRP A 149 -19.76 1.16 22.78
CA TRP A 149 -19.74 -0.01 21.92
C TRP A 149 -18.58 -0.95 22.25
N VAL A 150 -18.84 -2.22 22.04
CA VAL A 150 -17.83 -3.28 22.11
C VAL A 150 -17.85 -4.07 20.79
N LYS A 151 -16.72 -4.65 20.44
CA LYS A 151 -16.63 -5.56 19.29
C LYS A 151 -17.36 -6.86 19.62
N LYS A 152 -18.63 -6.93 19.21
CA LYS A 152 -19.59 -7.94 19.63
C LYS A 152 -19.06 -9.38 19.51
N VAL A 153 -18.42 -9.72 18.38
CA VAL A 153 -17.92 -11.09 18.15
C VAL A 153 -16.83 -11.47 19.17
N LEU A 154 -15.88 -10.58 19.47
CA LEU A 154 -14.84 -10.85 20.45
C LEU A 154 -15.37 -10.82 21.89
N TYR A 155 -16.34 -9.94 22.16
CA TYR A 155 -17.01 -9.89 23.46
C TYR A 155 -17.71 -11.20 23.78
N THR A 156 -18.50 -11.75 22.84
CA THR A 156 -19.20 -13.02 23.04
C THR A 156 -18.23 -14.18 23.21
N CYS A 157 -17.16 -14.25 22.41
CA CYS A 157 -16.11 -15.26 22.56
C CYS A 157 -15.46 -15.22 23.94
N LYS A 158 -15.08 -14.01 24.43
CA LYS A 158 -14.48 -13.85 25.76
C LYS A 158 -15.43 -14.21 26.89
N ARG A 159 -16.72 -13.84 26.77
CA ARG A 159 -17.77 -14.25 27.71
C ARG A 159 -17.88 -15.78 27.79
N ASP A 160 -17.72 -16.46 26.65
CA ASP A 160 -17.79 -17.92 26.54
C ASP A 160 -16.42 -18.60 26.73
N HIS A 161 -15.46 -17.87 27.39
CA HIS A 161 -14.13 -18.32 27.78
C HIS A 161 -13.22 -18.80 26.64
N MET A 162 -13.46 -18.33 25.41
CA MET A 162 -12.59 -18.64 24.28
C MET A 162 -11.30 -17.80 24.31
N ASN A 163 -10.19 -18.43 24.04
CA ASN A 163 -8.93 -17.71 23.82
C ASN A 163 -8.91 -17.14 22.38
N VAL A 164 -9.03 -15.84 22.29
CA VAL A 164 -9.00 -15.07 21.03
C VAL A 164 -7.79 -14.17 20.93
N SER A 165 -6.74 -14.41 21.72
CA SER A 165 -5.58 -13.53 21.82
C SER A 165 -4.83 -13.32 20.49
N MET A 166 -4.88 -14.30 19.59
CA MET A 166 -4.27 -14.14 18.27
C MET A 166 -5.02 -13.18 17.35
N ILE A 167 -6.31 -12.84 17.63
CA ILE A 167 -7.12 -11.95 16.79
C ILE A 167 -6.95 -10.52 17.29
N GLU A 168 -6.15 -9.72 16.60
CA GLU A 168 -5.88 -8.34 16.97
C GLU A 168 -6.95 -7.38 16.46
N GLY A 169 -7.52 -7.67 15.28
CA GLY A 169 -8.59 -6.88 14.71
C GLY A 169 -9.52 -7.74 13.85
N CYS A 170 -10.80 -7.39 13.82
CA CYS A 170 -11.73 -8.14 12.97
C CYS A 170 -13.03 -7.39 12.69
N LYS A 171 -13.73 -7.84 11.64
CA LYS A 171 -15.11 -7.49 11.33
C LYS A 171 -15.89 -8.75 11.00
N SER A 172 -16.99 -8.98 11.71
CA SER A 172 -17.90 -10.09 11.48
C SER A 172 -19.13 -9.67 10.67
N GLY A 173 -19.75 -10.63 10.01
CA GLY A 173 -21.02 -10.46 9.31
C GLY A 173 -21.89 -11.70 9.38
N TYR A 174 -23.17 -11.49 9.19
CA TYR A 174 -24.16 -12.56 9.05
C TYR A 174 -25.34 -12.08 8.21
N THR A 175 -25.77 -12.89 7.27
CA THR A 175 -27.10 -12.89 6.65
C THR A 175 -27.50 -14.35 6.44
N SER A 176 -28.77 -14.62 6.19
CA SER A 176 -29.25 -15.99 5.87
C SER A 176 -28.48 -16.58 4.67
N ASP A 177 -28.16 -15.76 3.68
CA ASP A 177 -27.52 -16.18 2.44
C ASP A 177 -25.99 -16.30 2.59
N ALA A 178 -25.36 -15.33 3.23
CA ALA A 178 -23.90 -15.35 3.46
C ALA A 178 -23.47 -16.30 4.58
N GLN A 179 -24.41 -16.70 5.47
CA GLN A 179 -24.09 -17.34 6.73
C GLN A 179 -23.10 -16.47 7.55
N HIS A 180 -22.34 -17.05 8.47
CA HIS A 180 -21.35 -16.29 9.24
C HIS A 180 -20.11 -16.01 8.40
N THR A 181 -19.66 -14.74 8.43
CA THR A 181 -18.44 -14.27 7.77
C THR A 181 -17.53 -13.54 8.77
N LEU A 182 -16.23 -13.63 8.59
CA LEU A 182 -15.26 -12.90 9.39
C LEU A 182 -14.06 -12.52 8.52
N SER A 183 -13.65 -11.26 8.57
CA SER A 183 -12.33 -10.82 8.12
C SER A 183 -11.55 -10.35 9.32
N SER A 184 -10.33 -10.86 9.50
CA SER A 184 -9.52 -10.64 10.70
C SER A 184 -8.05 -10.43 10.37
N MET A 185 -7.39 -9.63 11.20
CA MET A 185 -5.94 -9.57 11.35
C MET A 185 -5.56 -10.42 12.55
N ILE A 186 -4.71 -11.40 12.34
CA ILE A 186 -4.24 -12.33 13.36
C ILE A 186 -2.74 -12.24 13.50
N ASN A 187 -2.24 -12.44 14.72
CA ASN A 187 -0.82 -12.54 15.02
C ASN A 187 -0.47 -14.01 15.30
N VAL A 188 0.45 -14.54 14.53
CA VAL A 188 0.96 -15.89 14.70
C VAL A 188 2.48 -15.84 14.63
N ASN A 189 3.15 -16.24 15.71
CA ASN A 189 4.61 -16.23 15.82
C ASN A 189 5.25 -14.86 15.49
N ASN A 190 4.63 -13.75 15.96
CA ASN A 190 5.01 -12.36 15.69
C ASN A 190 4.87 -11.91 14.23
N HIS A 191 4.14 -12.65 13.41
CA HIS A 191 3.78 -12.25 12.05
C HIS A 191 2.27 -11.98 11.95
N HIS A 192 1.92 -10.90 11.25
CA HIS A 192 0.53 -10.57 10.99
C HIS A 192 0.03 -11.24 9.71
N TYR A 193 -1.12 -11.90 9.83
CA TYR A 193 -1.83 -12.51 8.70
C TYR A 193 -3.24 -11.96 8.61
N ILE A 194 -3.77 -11.94 7.40
CA ILE A 194 -5.17 -11.68 7.17
C ILE A 194 -5.86 -13.02 6.95
N CYS A 195 -6.89 -13.28 7.75
CA CYS A 195 -7.72 -14.46 7.61
C CYS A 195 -9.15 -14.03 7.28
N VAL A 196 -9.71 -14.56 6.19
CA VAL A 196 -11.09 -14.33 5.78
C VAL A 196 -11.82 -15.67 5.74
N VAL A 197 -12.88 -15.75 6.53
CA VAL A 197 -13.80 -16.90 6.60
C VAL A 197 -15.14 -16.47 6.03
N GLY A 198 -15.68 -17.25 5.10
CA GLY A 198 -17.00 -17.04 4.52
C GLY A 198 -17.86 -18.29 4.58
N TYR A 199 -19.18 -18.10 4.59
CA TYR A 199 -20.18 -19.17 4.59
C TYR A 199 -20.00 -20.22 5.71
N SER A 200 -19.50 -19.78 6.88
CA SER A 200 -19.34 -20.66 8.03
C SER A 200 -20.68 -20.82 8.78
N LYS A 201 -20.98 -22.04 9.18
CA LYS A 201 -22.24 -22.38 9.86
C LYS A 201 -21.97 -22.82 11.29
N ASN A 202 -22.80 -22.33 12.21
CA ASN A 202 -22.80 -22.87 13.57
C ASN A 202 -23.21 -24.34 13.54
N LYS A 203 -22.48 -25.17 14.26
CA LYS A 203 -22.80 -26.59 14.47
C LYS A 203 -23.25 -26.78 15.91
N ASP A 204 -24.43 -27.39 16.12
CA ASP A 204 -24.93 -27.93 17.39
C ASP A 204 -24.51 -27.16 18.67
N GLY A 205 -24.95 -25.91 18.82
CA GLY A 205 -24.67 -25.08 20.00
C GLY A 205 -23.35 -24.30 19.97
N TYR A 206 -22.52 -24.42 18.95
CA TYR A 206 -21.31 -23.60 18.77
C TYR A 206 -21.61 -22.29 18.03
N ASN A 207 -21.67 -21.19 18.80
CA ASN A 207 -22.01 -19.87 18.27
C ASN A 207 -20.83 -19.07 17.70
N HIS A 208 -19.64 -19.69 17.55
CA HIS A 208 -18.39 -18.97 17.20
C HIS A 208 -17.64 -19.61 16.04
N CYS A 209 -18.38 -20.15 15.07
CA CYS A 209 -17.80 -20.92 13.95
C CYS A 209 -16.68 -20.19 13.23
N THR A 210 -16.88 -18.92 12.84
CA THR A 210 -15.84 -18.15 12.11
C THR A 210 -14.59 -17.85 12.94
N VAL A 211 -14.74 -17.67 14.24
CA VAL A 211 -13.61 -17.47 15.16
C VAL A 211 -12.84 -18.76 15.35
N ASN A 212 -13.55 -19.90 15.51
CA ASN A 212 -12.90 -21.23 15.57
C ASN A 212 -12.15 -21.55 14.28
N ASP A 213 -12.75 -21.29 13.12
CA ASP A 213 -12.11 -21.47 11.82
C ASP A 213 -10.85 -20.61 11.71
N THR A 214 -10.93 -19.34 12.14
CA THR A 214 -9.76 -18.41 12.15
C THR A 214 -8.66 -18.92 13.06
N ILE A 215 -8.97 -19.36 14.29
CA ILE A 215 -7.97 -19.90 15.24
C ILE A 215 -7.35 -21.18 14.68
N THR A 216 -8.17 -22.05 14.08
CA THR A 216 -7.68 -23.29 13.46
C THR A 216 -6.71 -23.02 12.32
N LEU A 217 -7.03 -22.07 11.43
CA LEU A 217 -6.13 -21.65 10.36
C LEU A 217 -4.86 -20.99 10.90
N GLY A 218 -4.97 -20.13 11.92
CA GLY A 218 -3.82 -19.52 12.58
C GLY A 218 -2.87 -20.55 13.20
N ASN A 219 -3.42 -21.53 13.91
CA ASN A 219 -2.63 -22.63 14.50
C ASN A 219 -1.97 -23.49 13.41
N TYR A 220 -2.69 -23.75 12.30
CA TYR A 220 -2.11 -24.44 11.15
C TYR A 220 -0.91 -23.68 10.58
N VAL A 221 -1.05 -22.36 10.34
CA VAL A 221 0.06 -21.54 9.87
C VAL A 221 1.22 -21.58 10.86
N GLY A 222 0.96 -21.41 12.17
CA GLY A 222 1.99 -21.41 13.20
C GLY A 222 2.77 -22.73 13.32
N SER A 223 2.15 -23.86 12.96
CA SER A 223 2.78 -25.18 13.01
C SER A 223 3.43 -25.63 11.70
N HIS A 224 3.00 -25.09 10.55
CA HIS A 224 3.45 -25.55 9.23
C HIS A 224 4.33 -24.56 8.47
N TYR A 225 4.47 -23.33 8.98
CA TYR A 225 5.26 -22.28 8.35
C TYR A 225 6.27 -21.70 9.33
N LYS A 226 7.41 -21.25 8.82
CA LYS A 226 8.47 -20.59 9.59
C LYS A 226 9.02 -19.39 8.84
N GLU A 227 9.54 -18.41 9.58
CA GLU A 227 10.36 -17.34 9.00
C GLU A 227 11.74 -17.86 8.62
N VAL A 228 12.19 -17.49 7.43
CA VAL A 228 13.51 -17.82 6.89
C VAL A 228 14.17 -16.53 6.44
N ASN A 229 15.40 -16.28 6.91
CA ASN A 229 16.25 -15.22 6.39
C ASN A 229 16.96 -15.75 5.14
N LEU A 230 16.55 -15.25 3.97
CA LEU A 230 17.11 -15.67 2.67
C LEU A 230 18.38 -14.90 2.31
N LEU A 231 18.43 -13.61 2.60
CA LEU A 231 19.60 -12.75 2.35
C LEU A 231 19.67 -11.67 3.45
N GLN A 232 20.88 -11.40 3.90
CA GLN A 232 21.13 -10.32 4.86
C GLN A 232 21.45 -9.00 4.15
N SER A 233 21.08 -7.90 4.76
CA SER A 233 21.45 -6.55 4.33
C SER A 233 22.95 -6.45 4.11
N GLY A 234 23.37 -5.83 3.01
CA GLY A 234 24.77 -5.71 2.64
C GLY A 234 25.33 -6.86 1.81
N ASN A 235 24.65 -8.01 1.70
CA ASN A 235 25.11 -9.11 0.86
C ASN A 235 25.18 -8.69 -0.60
N GLU A 236 26.33 -8.95 -1.25
CA GLU A 236 26.52 -8.75 -2.69
C GLU A 236 25.66 -9.77 -3.45
N VAL A 237 24.78 -9.26 -4.33
CA VAL A 237 23.90 -10.11 -5.12
C VAL A 237 24.31 -10.18 -6.59
N THR A 238 25.03 -9.18 -7.11
CA THR A 238 25.48 -9.13 -8.50
C THR A 238 26.48 -8.00 -8.72
N LYS A 239 26.96 -7.86 -9.97
CA LYS A 239 27.76 -6.71 -10.42
C LYS A 239 27.12 -6.06 -11.64
N SER A 240 27.16 -4.75 -11.70
CA SER A 240 26.68 -3.97 -12.84
C SER A 240 27.82 -3.26 -13.57
N SER A 241 27.64 -3.05 -14.88
CA SER A 241 28.61 -2.37 -15.73
C SER A 241 28.66 -0.87 -15.44
N VAL A 242 29.86 -0.31 -15.49
CA VAL A 242 30.14 1.13 -15.34
C VAL A 242 30.91 1.60 -16.57
N SER A 243 30.35 2.58 -17.30
CA SER A 243 31.09 3.31 -18.36
C SER A 243 31.84 4.49 -17.78
N ASP A 244 32.91 4.89 -18.45
CA ASP A 244 33.73 6.07 -18.11
C ASP A 244 34.42 6.02 -16.73
N GLY A 245 34.37 4.87 -16.05
CA GLY A 245 34.90 4.68 -14.72
C GLY A 245 36.36 4.15 -14.69
N GLU A 246 37.05 4.38 -13.57
CA GLU A 246 38.31 3.72 -13.23
C GLU A 246 38.19 2.20 -13.16
N LYS A 247 36.94 1.70 -12.87
CA LYS A 247 36.54 0.29 -12.88
C LYS A 247 35.33 0.15 -13.80
N ASN A 248 35.32 -0.93 -14.58
CA ASN A 248 34.23 -1.22 -15.54
C ASN A 248 33.04 -1.92 -14.91
N LYS A 249 33.08 -2.24 -13.61
CA LYS A 249 31.99 -2.87 -12.85
C LYS A 249 31.92 -2.31 -11.43
N VAL A 250 30.71 -2.28 -10.88
CA VAL A 250 30.42 -1.98 -9.47
C VAL A 250 29.62 -3.13 -8.87
N ALA A 251 29.96 -3.54 -7.64
CA ALA A 251 29.21 -4.54 -6.88
C ALA A 251 27.88 -3.95 -6.42
N ILE A 252 26.84 -4.77 -6.46
CA ILE A 252 25.47 -4.42 -6.09
C ILE A 252 25.05 -5.27 -4.89
N LYS A 253 24.55 -4.63 -3.85
CA LYS A 253 24.09 -5.26 -2.61
C LYS A 253 22.59 -5.10 -2.41
N ILE A 254 22.04 -5.96 -1.56
CA ILE A 254 20.70 -5.80 -1.01
C ILE A 254 20.73 -4.78 0.14
N ASP A 255 19.73 -3.91 0.23
CA ASP A 255 19.69 -2.82 1.20
C ASP A 255 19.06 -3.21 2.55
N GLN A 256 18.34 -4.33 2.58
CA GLN A 256 17.63 -4.81 3.78
C GLN A 256 17.64 -6.33 3.85
N ASP A 257 17.39 -6.88 5.04
CA ASP A 257 17.20 -8.32 5.22
C ASP A 257 15.98 -8.80 4.44
N ILE A 258 16.07 -9.97 3.85
CA ILE A 258 14.95 -10.65 3.20
C ILE A 258 14.50 -11.78 4.11
N ASN A 259 13.55 -11.45 4.99
CA ASN A 259 12.86 -12.40 5.85
C ASN A 259 11.53 -12.77 5.20
N ILE A 260 11.29 -14.06 4.97
CA ILE A 260 10.10 -14.58 4.28
C ILE A 260 9.54 -15.75 5.08
N VAL A 261 8.23 -15.81 5.19
CA VAL A 261 7.55 -16.96 5.78
C VAL A 261 7.34 -18.02 4.69
N LEU A 262 7.91 -19.22 4.93
CA LEU A 262 7.87 -20.36 4.02
C LEU A 262 7.34 -21.60 4.74
N PRO A 263 6.80 -22.61 4.02
CA PRO A 263 6.48 -23.91 4.60
C PRO A 263 7.70 -24.51 5.31
N ASN A 264 7.49 -25.27 6.39
CA ASN A 264 8.59 -25.89 7.13
C ASN A 264 9.46 -26.81 6.29
N ASP A 265 8.87 -27.45 5.28
CA ASP A 265 9.47 -28.37 4.32
C ASP A 265 9.86 -27.71 2.98
N TYR A 266 10.00 -26.36 2.95
CA TYR A 266 10.39 -25.66 1.74
C TYR A 266 11.71 -26.18 1.18
N ASN A 267 11.85 -26.16 -0.16
CA ASN A 267 13.09 -26.48 -0.83
C ASN A 267 13.73 -25.18 -1.36
N GLU A 268 15.00 -24.94 -1.00
CA GLU A 268 15.74 -23.75 -1.47
C GLU A 268 15.82 -23.64 -3.00
N LYS A 269 15.78 -24.79 -3.72
CA LYS A 269 15.77 -24.81 -5.18
C LYS A 269 14.50 -24.20 -5.80
N ASP A 270 13.43 -24.12 -5.02
CA ASP A 270 12.17 -23.52 -5.45
C ASP A 270 12.15 -21.99 -5.26
N ILE A 271 13.26 -21.42 -4.73
CA ILE A 271 13.43 -19.98 -4.54
C ILE A 271 14.14 -19.42 -5.77
N GLU A 272 13.50 -18.49 -6.45
CA GLU A 272 14.05 -17.82 -7.63
C GLU A 272 14.27 -16.33 -7.35
N TYR A 273 15.45 -15.84 -7.75
CA TYR A 273 15.87 -14.43 -7.63
C TYR A 273 15.92 -13.80 -9.02
N LYS A 274 15.04 -12.83 -9.30
CA LYS A 274 15.03 -12.06 -10.56
C LYS A 274 15.53 -10.65 -10.33
N GLN A 275 16.72 -10.37 -10.88
CA GLN A 275 17.38 -9.08 -10.71
C GLN A 275 17.02 -8.15 -11.87
N LYS A 276 16.65 -6.88 -11.54
CA LYS A 276 16.49 -5.79 -12.50
C LYS A 276 17.43 -4.67 -12.10
N VAL A 277 18.65 -4.68 -12.67
CA VAL A 277 19.73 -3.76 -12.32
C VAL A 277 20.07 -2.89 -13.53
N LYS A 278 20.21 -1.58 -13.28
CA LYS A 278 20.63 -0.60 -14.30
C LYS A 278 22.15 -0.58 -14.45
N THR A 279 22.63 -0.18 -15.62
CA THR A 279 24.04 0.19 -15.87
C THR A 279 24.33 1.60 -15.35
N PHE A 280 25.60 1.91 -15.12
CA PHE A 280 26.04 3.18 -14.58
C PHE A 280 27.04 3.86 -15.51
N THR A 281 27.13 5.18 -15.39
CA THR A 281 28.21 6.01 -15.92
C THR A 281 28.91 6.66 -14.73
N ALA A 282 30.25 6.64 -14.70
CA ALA A 282 31.00 7.26 -13.62
C ALA A 282 30.83 8.79 -13.60
N PRO A 283 30.87 9.42 -12.41
CA PRO A 283 31.17 8.83 -11.12
C PRO A 283 29.98 8.11 -10.51
N VAL A 284 30.19 6.95 -9.92
CA VAL A 284 29.18 6.20 -9.16
C VAL A 284 29.44 6.39 -7.68
N LYS A 285 28.38 6.66 -6.91
CA LYS A 285 28.48 6.81 -5.45
C LYS A 285 28.11 5.50 -4.76
N LYS A 286 28.73 5.24 -3.61
CA LYS A 286 28.28 4.21 -2.67
C LYS A 286 26.81 4.45 -2.28
N ASP A 287 26.05 3.37 -2.05
CA ASP A 287 24.63 3.38 -1.68
C ASP A 287 23.71 4.08 -2.71
N GLN A 288 24.18 4.22 -3.96
CA GLN A 288 23.36 4.72 -5.05
C GLN A 288 22.39 3.66 -5.50
N HIS A 289 21.10 4.03 -5.62
CA HIS A 289 20.05 3.11 -6.09
C HIS A 289 20.43 2.42 -7.40
N ALA A 290 20.40 1.08 -7.41
CA ALA A 290 20.85 0.25 -8.52
C ALA A 290 19.71 -0.49 -9.23
N GLY A 291 18.60 -0.70 -8.57
CA GLY A 291 17.49 -1.46 -9.12
C GLY A 291 16.70 -2.22 -8.07
N LYS A 292 16.16 -3.37 -8.46
CA LYS A 292 15.34 -4.22 -7.58
C LYS A 292 15.66 -5.70 -7.75
N LEU A 293 15.49 -6.45 -6.66
CA LEU A 293 15.52 -7.91 -6.60
C LEU A 293 14.11 -8.41 -6.33
N ASP A 294 13.52 -9.11 -7.26
CA ASP A 294 12.25 -9.81 -7.08
C ASP A 294 12.54 -11.24 -6.59
N VAL A 295 11.91 -11.65 -5.49
CA VAL A 295 12.05 -12.99 -4.91
C VAL A 295 10.75 -13.76 -5.14
N TYR A 296 10.90 -15.01 -5.59
CA TYR A 296 9.79 -15.91 -5.85
C TYR A 296 10.00 -17.22 -5.08
N TYR A 297 8.91 -17.83 -4.66
CA TYR A 297 8.86 -19.21 -4.23
C TYR A 297 7.92 -19.97 -5.16
N LYS A 298 8.47 -20.95 -5.88
CA LYS A 298 7.81 -21.54 -7.03
C LYS A 298 7.44 -20.45 -8.03
N GLU A 299 6.19 -20.30 -8.42
CA GLU A 299 5.76 -19.25 -9.35
C GLU A 299 5.25 -17.98 -8.64
N ASN A 300 5.12 -18.03 -7.30
CA ASN A 300 4.53 -16.93 -6.53
C ASN A 300 5.58 -15.90 -6.15
N LYS A 301 5.35 -14.64 -6.50
CA LYS A 301 6.19 -13.53 -6.09
C LYS A 301 5.98 -13.25 -4.60
N LEU A 302 7.06 -13.34 -3.81
CA LEU A 302 7.07 -13.10 -2.37
C LEU A 302 7.35 -11.64 -2.02
N GLY A 303 8.21 -10.97 -2.82
CA GLY A 303 8.56 -9.58 -2.55
C GLY A 303 9.43 -8.94 -3.61
N SER A 304 9.66 -7.64 -3.44
CA SER A 304 10.51 -6.80 -4.29
C SER A 304 11.37 -5.93 -3.39
N TYR A 305 12.69 -6.05 -3.50
CA TYR A 305 13.63 -5.45 -2.58
C TYR A 305 14.58 -4.51 -3.30
N THR A 306 14.96 -3.41 -2.66
CA THR A 306 15.82 -2.38 -3.26
C THR A 306 17.27 -2.83 -3.26
N LEU A 307 17.97 -2.53 -4.37
CA LEU A 307 19.39 -2.77 -4.57
C LEU A 307 20.14 -1.46 -4.67
N SER A 308 21.35 -1.41 -4.10
CA SER A 308 22.27 -0.28 -4.19
C SER A 308 23.70 -0.70 -4.49
N THR A 309 24.55 0.28 -4.84
CA THR A 309 25.96 0.09 -5.09
C THR A 309 26.75 -0.07 -3.80
N VAL A 310 27.73 -0.96 -3.78
CA VAL A 310 28.59 -1.23 -2.61
C VAL A 310 29.65 -0.15 -2.42
N ASN A 311 30.25 0.31 -3.53
CA ASN A 311 31.45 1.18 -3.51
C ASN A 311 31.28 2.38 -4.44
N ASN A 312 32.13 3.39 -4.24
CA ASN A 312 32.33 4.45 -5.23
C ASN A 312 33.11 3.91 -6.43
N VAL A 313 32.85 4.48 -7.61
CA VAL A 313 33.68 4.33 -8.81
C VAL A 313 33.92 5.72 -9.37
N ALA A 314 35.19 6.17 -9.35
CA ALA A 314 35.58 7.47 -9.91
C ALA A 314 35.62 7.43 -11.44
N GLU A 315 35.60 8.60 -12.08
CA GLU A 315 35.84 8.71 -13.52
C GLU A 315 37.25 8.26 -13.86
N SER A 316 37.44 7.64 -15.01
CA SER A 316 38.76 7.27 -15.50
C SER A 316 39.60 8.51 -15.87
N GLU A 317 40.93 8.40 -15.70
CA GLU A 317 41.84 9.49 -16.05
C GLU A 317 41.68 9.95 -17.50
N SER A 318 41.43 9.02 -18.42
CA SER A 318 41.21 9.33 -19.83
C SER A 318 39.98 10.22 -20.06
N VAL A 319 38.89 9.97 -19.35
CA VAL A 319 37.67 10.79 -19.44
C VAL A 319 37.89 12.18 -18.85
N ILE A 320 38.59 12.26 -17.71
CA ILE A 320 38.94 13.53 -17.08
C ILE A 320 39.83 14.36 -18.03
N MET A 321 40.82 13.71 -18.64
CA MET A 321 41.75 14.37 -19.60
C MET A 321 41.00 14.85 -20.85
N PHE A 322 40.10 14.00 -21.43
CA PHE A 322 39.30 14.37 -22.59
C PHE A 322 38.38 15.56 -22.29
N ARG A 323 37.78 15.59 -21.09
CA ARG A 323 36.94 16.71 -20.65
C ARG A 323 37.76 18.01 -20.50
N LYS A 324 38.98 17.94 -19.95
CA LYS A 324 39.89 19.09 -19.87
C LYS A 324 40.27 19.61 -21.27
N ILE A 325 40.60 18.71 -22.22
CA ILE A 325 40.88 19.06 -23.60
C ILE A 325 39.68 19.75 -24.24
N LYS A 326 38.49 19.17 -24.14
CA LYS A 326 37.27 19.73 -24.71
C LYS A 326 36.93 21.11 -24.13
N ASN A 327 37.02 21.29 -22.82
CA ASN A 327 36.54 22.50 -22.16
C ASN A 327 37.57 23.64 -22.14
N ILE A 328 38.87 23.36 -22.32
CA ILE A 328 39.94 24.36 -22.27
C ILE A 328 40.59 24.50 -23.65
N LEU A 329 41.11 23.42 -24.20
CA LEU A 329 41.91 23.48 -25.41
C LEU A 329 41.10 23.86 -26.66
N ILE A 330 39.90 23.27 -26.84
CA ILE A 330 39.04 23.57 -27.99
C ILE A 330 38.61 25.04 -28.00
N PRO A 331 38.06 25.62 -26.92
CA PRO A 331 37.73 27.04 -26.87
C PRO A 331 38.95 27.96 -27.12
N CYS A 332 40.11 27.62 -26.57
CA CYS A 332 41.36 28.37 -26.82
C CYS A 332 41.74 28.36 -28.32
N VAL A 333 41.71 27.19 -28.95
CA VAL A 333 42.01 27.07 -30.39
C VAL A 333 41.02 27.88 -31.24
N ILE A 334 39.73 27.82 -30.92
CA ILE A 334 38.68 28.61 -31.60
C ILE A 334 38.94 30.11 -31.42
N THR A 335 39.28 30.55 -30.22
CA THR A 335 39.57 31.94 -29.93
C THR A 335 40.78 32.44 -30.73
N VAL A 336 41.89 31.64 -30.75
CA VAL A 336 43.08 31.95 -31.53
C VAL A 336 42.74 32.00 -33.03
N PHE A 337 41.93 31.06 -33.55
CA PHE A 337 41.50 31.07 -34.94
C PHE A 337 40.69 32.34 -35.29
N ILE A 338 39.74 32.73 -34.42
CA ILE A 338 38.97 33.95 -34.59
C ILE A 338 39.89 35.18 -34.59
N CYS A 339 40.86 35.29 -33.69
CA CYS A 339 41.83 36.36 -33.65
C CYS A 339 42.66 36.44 -34.97
N ILE A 340 43.12 35.29 -35.51
CA ILE A 340 43.83 35.25 -36.80
C ILE A 340 42.96 35.76 -37.93
N VAL A 341 41.68 35.28 -38.01
CA VAL A 341 40.75 35.75 -39.03
C VAL A 341 40.50 37.25 -38.95
N VAL A 342 40.31 37.79 -37.75
CA VAL A 342 40.12 39.23 -37.52
C VAL A 342 41.38 40.01 -37.98
N LEU A 343 42.59 39.56 -37.63
CA LEU A 343 43.83 40.17 -38.07
C LEU A 343 43.97 40.19 -39.60
N LEU A 344 43.60 39.12 -40.28
CA LEU A 344 43.61 39.03 -41.73
C LEU A 344 42.63 40.03 -42.39
N ILE A 345 41.42 40.13 -41.83
CA ILE A 345 40.41 41.10 -42.28
C ILE A 345 40.93 42.54 -42.11
N VAL A 346 41.46 42.88 -40.92
CA VAL A 346 42.02 44.20 -40.64
C VAL A 346 43.16 44.48 -41.59
N ARG A 347 44.08 43.52 -41.82
CA ARG A 347 45.19 43.68 -42.79
C ARG A 347 44.63 43.95 -44.20
N GLN A 348 43.66 43.25 -44.68
CA GLN A 348 43.00 43.50 -45.97
C GLN A 348 42.43 44.92 -46.05
N PHE A 349 41.78 45.35 -44.99
CA PHE A 349 41.14 46.68 -44.91
C PHE A 349 42.24 47.80 -44.99
N ILE A 350 43.37 47.63 -44.28
CA ILE A 350 44.49 48.55 -44.31
C ILE A 350 45.08 48.57 -45.70
N LEU A 351 45.31 47.42 -46.35
CA LEU A 351 45.82 47.32 -47.71
C LEU A 351 44.91 47.97 -48.75
N LYS A 352 43.56 47.79 -48.63
CA LYS A 352 42.58 48.51 -49.48
C LYS A 352 42.60 50.00 -49.26
N ARG A 353 42.80 50.47 -48.03
CA ARG A 353 42.88 51.90 -47.68
C ARG A 353 44.16 52.52 -48.25
N ARG A 354 45.31 51.80 -48.20
CA ARG A 354 46.60 52.22 -48.79
C ARG A 354 46.52 52.29 -50.33
N ARG A 355 45.89 51.34 -51.03
CA ARG A 355 45.64 51.35 -52.47
C ARG A 355 44.70 52.49 -52.90
N ARG A 356 43.67 52.85 -52.16
CA ARG A 356 42.83 54.01 -52.44
C ARG A 356 43.54 55.34 -52.25
N ARG A 357 44.45 55.47 -51.29
CA ARG A 357 45.29 56.68 -51.09
C ARG A 357 46.36 56.85 -52.22
N ARG A 358 46.92 55.78 -52.80
CA ARG A 358 47.84 55.81 -53.94
C ARG A 358 47.14 56.13 -55.29
N ARG A 359 45.87 55.95 -55.41
CA ARG A 359 45.04 56.31 -56.60
C ARG A 359 44.51 57.74 -56.55
N ARG A 360 44.70 58.46 -55.46
CA ARG A 360 44.27 59.85 -55.27
C ARG A 360 45.46 60.81 -55.25
N ARG A 361 46.69 60.32 -55.41
CA ARG A 361 47.89 61.03 -55.79
C ARG A 361 48.21 60.70 -57.25
#